data_411c94d3e4492c3ea1b9a534382ea96d
#
_entry.id   411c94d3e4492c3ea1b9a534382ea96d
#
_cell.length_a   1.000
_cell.length_b   1.000
_cell.length_c   1.000
_cell.angle_alpha   90.00
_cell.angle_beta   90.00
_cell.angle_gamma   90.00
#
_symmetry.space_group_name_H-M   'P 1'
#
loop_
_entity.id
_entity.type
_entity.pdbx_description
1 polymer ?
#
loop_
_entity_poly.entity_id
_entity_poly.type
_entity_poly.pdbx_seq_one_letter_code
_entity_poly.pdbx_strand_id
1 'polypeptide(L)'
;VFTGPNAKAGAALILDDRRDFRVTSPAALAGNYAFGTAGFGPAITTGNFNGQVVLGTDSVGTPGDGCEPITSNVSGKIALIDRGVCGFTVKVKNAQNAGAIGVIIADNAPGNPPPALGGADATITIPAMRISQGAGVTFKANLPAQVSFVIDPTKLQGADDQGRPRLFMPNPVQGGSSGSHYDTAAAPNLLMEPAINDSLYSAANLDITPHLLADIGWQINAVGVFPVAPGNAKVGSPSVPDCDTGVPIASQSGMFTGGSIQASNEVCLLSAQTRSGYYSCMDAARDRLVASSLLTTTQGQKMMMCAKRVQSHQQFPIF
;
A
#
# COMPACT_ATOMS: atom_id res chain seq x y z
N VAL A 1 6.54 14.68 -8.06
CA VAL A 1 6.49 14.70 -6.59
C VAL A 1 5.70 15.87 -6.08
N PHE A 2 5.08 15.72 -4.92
CA PHE A 2 4.54 16.83 -4.14
C PHE A 2 5.67 17.44 -3.30
N THR A 3 5.89 18.74 -3.44
CA THR A 3 7.02 19.43 -2.82
C THR A 3 6.67 20.14 -1.52
N GLY A 4 5.40 20.15 -1.13
CA GLY A 4 4.92 20.84 0.07
C GLY A 4 5.48 20.23 1.36
N PRO A 5 5.81 21.07 2.36
CA PRO A 5 6.41 20.62 3.60
C PRO A 5 5.46 19.74 4.43
N ASN A 6 4.15 20.02 4.40
CA ASN A 6 3.17 19.23 5.14
C ASN A 6 3.00 17.85 4.53
N ALA A 7 2.87 17.74 3.19
CA ALA A 7 2.77 16.45 2.51
C ALA A 7 4.02 15.58 2.75
N LYS A 8 5.23 16.20 2.76
CA LYS A 8 6.46 15.50 3.12
C LYS A 8 6.44 15.01 4.57
N ALA A 9 6.01 15.84 5.50
CA ALA A 9 5.90 15.45 6.91
C ALA A 9 4.88 14.32 7.09
N GLY A 10 3.72 14.41 6.43
CA GLY A 10 2.70 13.35 6.42
C GLY A 10 3.23 12.04 5.85
N ALA A 11 3.99 12.10 4.76
CA ALA A 11 4.61 10.92 4.16
C ALA A 11 5.54 10.19 5.13
N ALA A 12 6.37 10.93 5.87
CA ALA A 12 7.31 10.37 6.85
C ALA A 12 6.62 9.63 8.01
N LEU A 13 5.32 9.87 8.20
CA LEU A 13 4.53 9.24 9.27
C LEU A 13 3.75 8.03 8.79
N ILE A 14 3.38 8.03 7.54
CA ILE A 14 2.38 7.12 7.00
C ILE A 14 3.00 6.06 6.12
N LEU A 15 3.95 6.46 5.26
CA LEU A 15 4.51 5.55 4.29
C LEU A 15 5.47 4.56 4.93
N ASP A 16 5.35 3.31 4.52
CA ASP A 16 6.26 2.22 4.90
C ASP A 16 7.68 2.48 4.40
N ASP A 17 8.64 1.76 4.98
CA ASP A 17 10.00 1.67 4.46
C ASP A 17 10.01 1.15 3.02
N ARG A 18 10.90 1.70 2.19
CA ARG A 18 10.95 1.37 0.76
C ARG A 18 11.36 -0.07 0.52
N ARG A 19 10.59 -0.73 -0.31
CA ARG A 19 10.81 -2.11 -0.78
C ARG A 19 11.43 -2.07 -2.16
N ASP A 20 12.66 -2.52 -2.27
CA ASP A 20 13.40 -2.55 -3.53
C ASP A 20 13.56 -3.99 -4.06
N PHE A 21 13.20 -4.20 -5.33
CA PHE A 21 13.66 -5.35 -6.09
C PHE A 21 15.02 -5.01 -6.67
N ARG A 22 16.07 -5.60 -6.11
CA ARG A 22 17.47 -5.27 -6.38
C ARG A 22 18.16 -6.38 -7.13
N VAL A 23 18.87 -6.03 -8.20
CA VAL A 23 19.82 -6.91 -8.88
C VAL A 23 21.22 -6.57 -8.41
N THR A 24 21.97 -7.58 -8.00
CA THR A 24 23.34 -7.43 -7.49
C THR A 24 24.42 -7.86 -8.49
N SER A 25 24.06 -8.78 -9.39
CA SER A 25 24.93 -9.20 -10.49
C SER A 25 24.11 -9.73 -11.67
N PRO A 26 24.66 -9.72 -12.92
CA PRO A 26 25.92 -9.09 -13.31
C PRO A 26 25.87 -7.56 -13.23
N ALA A 27 27.02 -6.92 -13.34
CA ALA A 27 27.13 -5.45 -13.27
C ALA A 27 26.25 -4.73 -14.29
N ALA A 28 26.04 -5.32 -15.47
CA ALA A 28 25.16 -4.78 -16.52
C ALA A 28 23.69 -4.69 -16.12
N LEU A 29 23.27 -5.46 -15.11
CA LEU A 29 21.92 -5.45 -14.55
C LEU A 29 21.85 -4.80 -13.16
N ALA A 30 22.98 -4.49 -12.52
CA ALA A 30 22.99 -4.04 -11.14
C ALA A 30 22.15 -2.77 -10.94
N GLY A 31 21.25 -2.79 -9.96
CA GLY A 31 20.35 -1.67 -9.66
C GLY A 31 19.00 -2.12 -9.12
N ASN A 32 18.14 -1.14 -8.85
CA ASN A 32 16.76 -1.37 -8.40
C ASN A 32 15.81 -1.27 -9.60
N TYR A 33 14.84 -2.16 -9.64
CA TYR A 33 13.84 -2.24 -10.72
C TYR A 33 12.44 -2.05 -10.18
N ALA A 34 11.62 -1.32 -10.93
CA ALA A 34 10.19 -1.24 -10.66
C ALA A 34 9.52 -2.60 -10.91
N PHE A 35 8.59 -2.96 -10.07
CA PHE A 35 7.87 -4.23 -10.17
C PHE A 35 6.38 -4.06 -9.81
N GLY A 36 5.55 -4.94 -10.36
CA GLY A 36 4.16 -5.12 -9.95
C GLY A 36 4.05 -6.41 -9.13
N THR A 37 3.26 -6.37 -8.06
CA THR A 37 3.00 -7.54 -7.20
C THR A 37 1.98 -8.49 -7.83
N ALA A 38 1.87 -9.71 -7.30
CA ALA A 38 0.83 -10.66 -7.70
C ALA A 38 -0.33 -10.64 -6.69
N GLY A 39 -1.57 -10.75 -7.20
CA GLY A 39 -2.77 -10.95 -6.40
C GLY A 39 -3.00 -12.41 -5.97
N PHE A 40 -2.01 -13.28 -6.17
CA PHE A 40 -2.05 -14.71 -5.85
C PHE A 40 -0.67 -15.18 -5.35
N GLY A 41 -0.64 -16.33 -4.69
CA GLY A 41 0.57 -16.82 -4.03
C GLY A 41 0.95 -15.98 -2.80
N PRO A 42 2.08 -16.28 -2.15
CA PRO A 42 2.54 -15.54 -1.00
C PRO A 42 3.08 -14.16 -1.39
N ALA A 43 2.89 -13.18 -0.51
CA ALA A 43 3.50 -11.86 -0.66
C ALA A 43 5.03 -11.97 -0.70
N ILE A 44 5.65 -11.08 -1.49
CA ILE A 44 7.11 -11.01 -1.57
C ILE A 44 7.66 -10.39 -0.29
N THR A 45 8.68 -11.05 0.25
CA THR A 45 9.41 -10.62 1.45
C THR A 45 10.92 -10.72 1.26
N THR A 46 11.67 -10.12 2.15
CA THR A 46 13.14 -10.26 2.18
C THR A 46 13.62 -11.70 2.41
N GLY A 47 12.75 -12.58 2.90
CA GLY A 47 13.07 -13.99 3.17
C GLY A 47 12.74 -14.95 2.02
N ASN A 48 11.85 -14.57 1.09
CA ASN A 48 11.32 -15.52 0.11
C ASN A 48 11.60 -15.15 -1.37
N PHE A 49 12.26 -14.02 -1.65
CA PHE A 49 12.54 -13.59 -3.03
C PHE A 49 14.01 -13.18 -3.21
N ASN A 50 14.90 -14.14 -2.95
CA ASN A 50 16.34 -13.95 -3.08
C ASN A 50 16.95 -15.17 -3.80
N GLY A 51 17.78 -14.94 -4.81
CA GLY A 51 18.41 -16.04 -5.52
C GLY A 51 18.82 -15.72 -6.96
N GLN A 52 19.20 -16.77 -7.64
CA GLN A 52 19.59 -16.69 -9.04
C GLN A 52 18.34 -16.68 -9.94
N VAL A 53 18.29 -15.72 -10.85
CA VAL A 53 17.29 -15.68 -11.94
C VAL A 53 17.83 -16.40 -13.16
N VAL A 54 17.03 -17.27 -13.72
CA VAL A 54 17.31 -17.99 -14.98
C VAL A 54 16.07 -17.96 -15.87
N LEU A 55 16.26 -18.15 -17.17
CA LEU A 55 15.14 -18.23 -18.11
C LEU A 55 14.33 -19.51 -17.85
N GLY A 56 13.02 -19.37 -17.65
CA GLY A 56 12.08 -20.47 -17.61
C GLY A 56 11.62 -20.78 -19.04
N THR A 57 12.01 -21.93 -19.57
CA THR A 57 11.60 -22.35 -20.91
C THR A 57 10.86 -23.67 -20.88
N ASP A 58 9.86 -23.79 -21.71
CA ASP A 58 9.17 -25.03 -22.06
C ASP A 58 9.58 -25.52 -23.45
N SER A 59 9.02 -26.65 -23.86
CA SER A 59 9.40 -27.32 -25.14
C SER A 59 8.30 -27.24 -26.20
N VAL A 60 7.19 -26.57 -25.92
CA VAL A 60 6.02 -26.52 -26.81
C VAL A 60 5.61 -25.07 -27.04
N GLY A 61 5.16 -24.75 -28.24
CA GLY A 61 4.67 -23.40 -28.55
C GLY A 61 5.79 -22.35 -28.61
N THR A 62 5.64 -21.29 -27.81
CA THR A 62 6.63 -20.19 -27.71
C THR A 62 7.55 -20.45 -26.53
N PRO A 63 8.80 -20.88 -26.74
CA PRO A 63 9.70 -21.13 -25.62
C PRO A 63 9.86 -19.90 -24.73
N GLY A 64 9.61 -20.04 -23.43
CA GLY A 64 9.76 -18.98 -22.46
C GLY A 64 8.47 -18.28 -22.04
N ASP A 65 7.32 -18.65 -22.63
CA ASP A 65 6.04 -18.11 -22.17
C ASP A 65 5.46 -18.88 -20.97
N GLY A 66 5.97 -20.08 -20.66
CA GLY A 66 5.65 -20.86 -19.47
C GLY A 66 4.20 -21.38 -19.44
N CYS A 67 3.56 -21.50 -20.60
CA CYS A 67 2.19 -22.02 -20.70
C CYS A 67 2.13 -23.53 -20.57
N GLU A 68 3.21 -24.23 -20.89
CA GLU A 68 3.41 -25.66 -20.75
C GLU A 68 4.41 -25.95 -19.62
N PRO A 69 4.60 -27.24 -19.26
CA PRO A 69 5.57 -27.62 -18.23
C PRO A 69 6.98 -27.11 -18.52
N ILE A 70 7.57 -26.38 -17.60
CA ILE A 70 8.93 -25.88 -17.73
C ILE A 70 9.92 -27.02 -17.80
N THR A 71 10.80 -27.01 -18.81
CA THR A 71 11.82 -28.03 -19.05
C THR A 71 13.24 -27.58 -18.73
N SER A 72 13.47 -26.27 -18.66
CA SER A 72 14.75 -25.72 -18.19
C SER A 72 14.96 -25.92 -16.68
N ASN A 73 16.23 -25.95 -16.24
CA ASN A 73 16.55 -26.14 -14.84
C ASN A 73 16.30 -24.86 -14.02
N VAL A 74 15.10 -24.71 -13.52
CA VAL A 74 14.66 -23.62 -12.62
C VAL A 74 14.64 -24.06 -11.14
N SER A 75 14.94 -25.30 -10.82
CA SER A 75 14.87 -25.84 -9.45
C SER A 75 15.76 -25.05 -8.49
N GLY A 76 15.20 -24.58 -7.39
CA GLY A 76 15.86 -23.72 -6.39
C GLY A 76 16.23 -22.32 -6.90
N LYS A 77 15.69 -21.89 -8.03
CA LYS A 77 15.98 -20.60 -8.67
C LYS A 77 14.69 -19.81 -8.91
N ILE A 78 14.84 -18.55 -9.31
CA ILE A 78 13.74 -17.70 -9.75
C ILE A 78 13.63 -17.81 -11.28
N ALA A 79 12.44 -18.18 -11.76
CA ALA A 79 12.20 -18.32 -13.19
C ALA A 79 11.79 -16.96 -13.79
N LEU A 80 12.48 -16.52 -14.84
CA LEU A 80 12.05 -15.42 -15.70
C LEU A 80 11.21 -15.99 -16.84
N ILE A 81 9.96 -15.52 -16.97
CA ILE A 81 8.97 -16.03 -17.94
C ILE A 81 8.33 -14.85 -18.66
N ASP A 82 8.05 -14.98 -19.94
CA ASP A 82 7.41 -13.93 -20.72
C ASP A 82 5.89 -13.91 -20.50
N ARG A 83 5.32 -12.70 -20.46
CA ARG A 83 3.87 -12.50 -20.55
C ARG A 83 3.38 -12.88 -21.95
N GLY A 84 2.20 -13.49 -22.02
CA GLY A 84 1.49 -13.79 -23.26
C GLY A 84 0.78 -15.14 -23.20
N VAL A 85 -0.08 -15.42 -24.17
CA VAL A 85 -0.78 -16.67 -24.45
C VAL A 85 -1.69 -17.13 -23.30
N CYS A 86 -1.17 -17.55 -22.16
CA CYS A 86 -1.94 -18.07 -21.02
C CYS A 86 -1.91 -17.15 -19.79
N GLY A 87 -2.77 -17.46 -18.80
CA GLY A 87 -2.89 -16.70 -17.56
C GLY A 87 -1.64 -16.77 -16.68
N PHE A 88 -1.44 -15.75 -15.87
CA PHE A 88 -0.26 -15.66 -14.99
C PHE A 88 -0.17 -16.81 -13.98
N THR A 89 -1.32 -17.25 -13.45
CA THR A 89 -1.38 -18.38 -12.52
C THR A 89 -0.89 -19.67 -13.15
N VAL A 90 -1.21 -19.91 -14.43
CA VAL A 90 -0.72 -21.09 -15.18
C VAL A 90 0.82 -21.06 -15.27
N LYS A 91 1.40 -19.94 -15.67
CA LYS A 91 2.86 -19.76 -15.79
C LYS A 91 3.57 -19.99 -14.46
N VAL A 92 3.05 -19.37 -13.40
CA VAL A 92 3.65 -19.49 -12.06
C VAL A 92 3.50 -20.90 -11.51
N LYS A 93 2.36 -21.57 -11.79
CA LYS A 93 2.14 -22.95 -11.40
C LYS A 93 3.09 -23.91 -12.11
N ASN A 94 3.31 -23.72 -13.40
CA ASN A 94 4.27 -24.53 -14.17
C ASN A 94 5.69 -24.37 -13.66
N ALA A 95 6.12 -23.13 -13.34
CA ALA A 95 7.43 -22.88 -12.73
C ALA A 95 7.55 -23.53 -11.33
N GLN A 96 6.51 -23.39 -10.49
CA GLN A 96 6.46 -24.04 -9.18
C GLN A 96 6.61 -25.58 -9.30
N ASN A 97 5.88 -26.19 -10.22
CA ASN A 97 5.96 -27.62 -10.45
C ASN A 97 7.35 -28.09 -10.94
N ALA A 98 8.10 -27.21 -11.62
CA ALA A 98 9.50 -27.43 -12.00
C ALA A 98 10.51 -27.10 -10.88
N GLY A 99 10.02 -26.75 -9.68
CA GLY A 99 10.85 -26.51 -8.50
C GLY A 99 11.41 -25.09 -8.36
N ALA A 100 10.88 -24.09 -9.12
CA ALA A 100 11.23 -22.71 -8.92
C ALA A 100 10.82 -22.21 -7.53
N ILE A 101 11.60 -21.30 -6.95
CA ILE A 101 11.31 -20.67 -5.65
C ILE A 101 10.62 -19.31 -5.79
N GLY A 102 10.49 -18.80 -7.00
CA GLY A 102 9.79 -17.56 -7.33
C GLY A 102 9.74 -17.35 -8.84
N VAL A 103 8.90 -16.41 -9.28
CA VAL A 103 8.72 -16.13 -10.71
C VAL A 103 8.76 -14.63 -10.97
N ILE A 104 9.46 -14.24 -12.01
CA ILE A 104 9.42 -12.90 -12.59
C ILE A 104 8.73 -13.00 -13.95
N ILE A 105 7.64 -12.29 -14.14
CA ILE A 105 6.97 -12.16 -15.44
C ILE A 105 7.50 -10.91 -16.15
N ALA A 106 8.16 -11.09 -17.29
CA ALA A 106 8.55 -10.00 -18.17
C ALA A 106 7.35 -9.54 -19.00
N ASP A 107 7.01 -8.27 -18.95
CA ASP A 107 5.90 -7.73 -19.73
C ASP A 107 6.18 -7.80 -21.24
N ASN A 108 5.12 -7.92 -22.03
CA ASN A 108 5.16 -7.88 -23.49
C ASN A 108 4.57 -6.58 -24.06
N ALA A 109 4.13 -5.66 -23.20
CA ALA A 109 3.60 -4.36 -23.57
C ALA A 109 4.46 -3.25 -22.93
N PRO A 110 4.58 -2.08 -23.57
CA PRO A 110 5.26 -0.94 -22.98
C PRO A 110 4.47 -0.44 -21.75
N GLY A 111 5.19 0.05 -20.76
CA GLY A 111 4.62 0.63 -19.54
C GLY A 111 5.60 0.56 -18.39
N ASN A 112 5.61 1.64 -17.56
CA ASN A 112 6.38 1.72 -16.33
C ASN A 112 5.70 2.71 -15.37
N PRO A 113 5.38 2.32 -14.13
CA PRO A 113 5.64 1.02 -13.50
C PRO A 113 4.83 -0.13 -14.12
N PRO A 114 5.33 -1.37 -14.03
CA PRO A 114 4.59 -2.53 -14.53
C PRO A 114 3.35 -2.77 -13.65
N PRO A 115 2.19 -3.08 -14.25
CA PRO A 115 0.97 -3.39 -13.49
C PRO A 115 1.12 -4.67 -12.66
N ALA A 116 0.22 -4.85 -11.70
CA ALA A 116 0.10 -6.08 -10.93
C ALA A 116 -0.28 -7.30 -11.79
N LEU A 117 0.01 -8.50 -11.29
CA LEU A 117 -0.41 -9.79 -11.85
C LEU A 117 -1.77 -10.17 -11.26
N GLY A 118 -2.80 -10.17 -12.08
CA GLY A 118 -4.13 -10.64 -11.70
C GLY A 118 -4.25 -12.16 -11.76
N GLY A 119 -5.30 -12.69 -11.12
CA GLY A 119 -5.65 -14.11 -11.07
C GLY A 119 -5.80 -14.61 -9.64
N ALA A 120 -6.31 -15.83 -9.50
CA ALA A 120 -6.45 -16.50 -8.21
C ALA A 120 -6.15 -18.00 -8.38
N ASP A 121 -5.26 -18.54 -7.57
CA ASP A 121 -4.97 -19.96 -7.44
C ASP A 121 -4.37 -20.23 -6.06
N ALA A 122 -5.15 -20.82 -5.17
CA ALA A 122 -4.74 -21.12 -3.80
C ALA A 122 -3.65 -22.21 -3.70
N THR A 123 -3.32 -22.89 -4.79
CA THR A 123 -2.29 -23.94 -4.82
C THR A 123 -0.90 -23.37 -5.18
N ILE A 124 -0.81 -22.08 -5.50
CA ILE A 124 0.48 -21.40 -5.72
C ILE A 124 1.07 -21.01 -4.38
N THR A 125 2.26 -21.55 -4.09
CA THR A 125 2.98 -21.38 -2.82
C THR A 125 4.31 -20.64 -2.98
N ILE A 126 4.63 -20.18 -4.19
CA ILE A 126 5.82 -19.38 -4.47
C ILE A 126 5.43 -17.94 -4.85
N PRO A 127 6.24 -16.92 -4.48
CA PRO A 127 5.97 -15.54 -4.81
C PRO A 127 6.20 -15.25 -6.30
N ALA A 128 5.45 -14.26 -6.81
CA ALA A 128 5.62 -13.80 -8.19
C ALA A 128 5.56 -12.27 -8.28
N MET A 129 6.27 -11.71 -9.27
CA MET A 129 6.24 -10.30 -9.62
C MET A 129 6.27 -10.10 -11.12
N ARG A 130 5.95 -8.88 -11.54
CA ARG A 130 6.05 -8.44 -12.93
C ARG A 130 7.08 -7.33 -13.06
N ILE A 131 7.88 -7.38 -14.12
CA ILE A 131 8.81 -6.31 -14.52
C ILE A 131 8.39 -5.74 -15.87
N SER A 132 8.83 -4.51 -16.18
CA SER A 132 8.51 -3.87 -17.45
C SER A 132 9.11 -4.63 -18.63
N GLN A 133 8.55 -4.40 -19.83
CA GLN A 133 9.05 -4.98 -21.09
C GLN A 133 10.56 -4.68 -21.29
N GLY A 134 10.97 -3.42 -21.09
CA GLY A 134 12.36 -3.03 -21.24
C GLY A 134 13.29 -3.73 -20.23
N ALA A 135 12.88 -3.86 -18.98
CA ALA A 135 13.61 -4.64 -17.99
C ALA A 135 13.71 -6.11 -18.39
N GLY A 136 12.62 -6.71 -18.86
CA GLY A 136 12.59 -8.10 -19.33
C GLY A 136 13.59 -8.37 -20.47
N VAL A 137 13.67 -7.47 -21.45
CA VAL A 137 14.66 -7.55 -22.55
C VAL A 137 16.08 -7.50 -21.99
N THR A 138 16.35 -6.55 -21.09
CA THR A 138 17.69 -6.38 -20.49
C THR A 138 18.07 -7.59 -19.63
N PHE A 139 17.14 -8.14 -18.85
CA PHE A 139 17.38 -9.35 -18.06
C PHE A 139 17.72 -10.53 -18.96
N LYS A 140 16.92 -10.80 -19.99
CA LYS A 140 17.14 -11.95 -20.90
C LYS A 140 18.51 -11.91 -21.58
N ALA A 141 19.00 -10.72 -21.90
CA ALA A 141 20.30 -10.55 -22.51
C ALA A 141 21.50 -10.76 -21.56
N ASN A 142 21.25 -10.76 -20.23
CA ASN A 142 22.30 -10.76 -19.22
C ASN A 142 22.12 -11.83 -18.11
N LEU A 143 21.30 -12.85 -18.35
CA LEU A 143 21.16 -13.98 -17.43
C LEU A 143 22.41 -14.86 -17.41
N PRO A 144 22.71 -15.54 -16.28
CA PRO A 144 21.97 -15.53 -15.04
C PRO A 144 22.22 -14.28 -14.21
N ALA A 145 21.22 -13.88 -13.41
CA ALA A 145 21.31 -12.71 -12.54
C ALA A 145 21.10 -13.08 -11.08
N GLN A 146 21.73 -12.37 -10.15
CA GLN A 146 21.46 -12.49 -8.72
C GLN A 146 20.55 -11.35 -8.28
N VAL A 147 19.47 -11.69 -7.65
CA VAL A 147 18.47 -10.74 -7.16
C VAL A 147 18.20 -10.90 -5.68
N SER A 148 17.76 -9.81 -5.09
CA SER A 148 17.27 -9.78 -3.72
C SER A 148 16.10 -8.81 -3.58
N PHE A 149 15.19 -9.11 -2.66
CA PHE A 149 14.18 -8.17 -2.23
C PHE A 149 14.63 -7.58 -0.89
N VAL A 150 14.79 -6.26 -0.84
CA VAL A 150 15.36 -5.56 0.33
C VAL A 150 14.43 -4.46 0.82
N ILE A 151 14.51 -4.18 2.12
CA ILE A 151 13.87 -3.01 2.74
C ILE A 151 14.96 -1.99 3.00
N ASP A 152 14.73 -0.75 2.55
CA ASP A 152 15.58 0.39 2.84
C ASP A 152 14.87 1.32 3.85
N PRO A 153 15.21 1.25 5.15
CA PRO A 153 14.54 2.03 6.18
C PRO A 153 14.91 3.52 6.15
N THR A 154 15.81 3.91 5.27
CA THR A 154 16.16 5.33 5.08
C THR A 154 15.30 6.03 4.03
N LYS A 155 14.43 5.30 3.36
CA LYS A 155 13.58 5.76 2.27
C LYS A 155 12.14 5.29 2.45
N LEU A 156 11.21 6.04 1.86
CA LEU A 156 9.77 5.77 1.99
C LEU A 156 9.20 5.16 0.71
N GLN A 157 8.30 4.21 0.86
CA GLN A 157 7.61 3.55 -0.25
C GLN A 157 6.60 4.51 -0.89
N GLY A 158 6.77 4.83 -2.17
CA GLY A 158 5.94 5.82 -2.87
C GLY A 158 6.43 7.27 -2.73
N ALA A 159 7.63 7.48 -2.16
CA ALA A 159 8.29 8.78 -2.12
C ALA A 159 9.61 8.79 -2.92
N ASP A 160 10.13 9.97 -3.18
CA ASP A 160 11.48 10.13 -3.73
C ASP A 160 12.55 10.03 -2.62
N ASP A 161 13.81 10.16 -3.02
CA ASP A 161 14.94 10.05 -2.07
C ASP A 161 15.01 11.21 -1.04
N GLN A 162 14.18 12.23 -1.19
CA GLN A 162 14.03 13.31 -0.22
C GLN A 162 12.79 13.15 0.68
N GLY A 163 12.07 12.01 0.56
CA GLY A 163 10.85 11.73 1.31
C GLY A 163 9.62 12.50 0.83
N ARG A 164 9.63 13.02 -0.40
CA ARG A 164 8.48 13.72 -0.99
C ARG A 164 7.57 12.72 -1.70
N PRO A 165 6.25 12.69 -1.43
CA PRO A 165 5.32 11.79 -2.09
C PRO A 165 5.38 11.92 -3.61
N ARG A 166 5.45 10.80 -4.32
CA ARG A 166 5.45 10.79 -5.78
C ARG A 166 4.05 10.97 -6.34
N LEU A 167 3.99 11.64 -7.48
CA LEU A 167 2.81 11.69 -8.32
C LEU A 167 2.76 10.45 -9.21
N PHE A 168 1.57 9.98 -9.49
CA PHE A 168 1.33 8.95 -10.50
C PHE A 168 1.66 9.50 -11.90
N MET A 169 2.73 9.00 -12.48
CA MET A 169 3.22 9.41 -13.81
C MET A 169 3.69 8.19 -14.60
N PRO A 170 2.74 7.33 -15.02
CA PRO A 170 3.08 6.16 -15.82
C PRO A 170 3.53 6.57 -17.22
N ASN A 171 4.28 5.68 -17.87
CA ASN A 171 4.63 5.81 -19.29
C ASN A 171 4.07 4.60 -20.06
N PRO A 172 3.13 4.76 -20.98
CA PRO A 172 2.52 6.04 -21.44
C PRO A 172 1.66 6.72 -20.38
N VAL A 173 1.50 8.04 -20.52
CA VAL A 173 0.64 8.86 -19.66
C VAL A 173 -0.80 8.40 -19.74
N GLN A 174 -1.45 8.26 -18.60
CA GLN A 174 -2.87 7.91 -18.50
C GLN A 174 -3.71 9.16 -18.24
N GLY A 175 -4.71 9.41 -19.07
CA GLY A 175 -5.62 10.53 -18.92
C GLY A 175 -6.43 10.45 -17.61
N GLY A 176 -6.65 11.60 -16.99
CA GLY A 176 -7.46 11.72 -15.77
C GLY A 176 -6.67 11.62 -14.47
N SER A 177 -5.68 10.74 -14.38
CA SER A 177 -4.98 10.47 -13.12
C SER A 177 -3.52 10.94 -13.10
N SER A 178 -2.86 10.99 -14.26
CA SER A 178 -1.45 11.37 -14.31
C SER A 178 -1.21 12.81 -13.87
N GLY A 179 -0.27 12.99 -12.95
CA GLY A 179 0.11 14.30 -12.42
C GLY A 179 -0.81 14.87 -11.36
N SER A 180 -1.96 14.23 -11.07
CA SER A 180 -2.96 14.70 -10.11
C SER A 180 -3.23 13.71 -8.96
N HIS A 181 -2.68 12.51 -9.02
CA HIS A 181 -2.88 11.44 -8.04
C HIS A 181 -1.54 11.00 -7.45
N TYR A 182 -1.58 10.34 -6.30
CA TYR A 182 -0.39 9.70 -5.73
C TYR A 182 0.05 8.50 -6.56
N ASP A 183 1.35 8.21 -6.49
CA ASP A 183 1.96 7.04 -7.14
C ASP A 183 1.41 5.75 -6.52
N THR A 184 0.99 4.81 -7.36
CA THR A 184 0.51 3.47 -6.96
C THR A 184 1.58 2.60 -6.29
N ALA A 185 2.83 3.06 -6.24
CA ALA A 185 3.88 2.43 -5.44
C ALA A 185 3.79 2.78 -3.95
N ALA A 186 2.90 3.68 -3.54
CA ALA A 186 2.72 4.01 -2.13
C ALA A 186 2.30 2.78 -1.31
N ALA A 187 2.85 2.64 -0.13
CA ALA A 187 2.41 1.66 0.84
C ALA A 187 2.47 2.30 2.24
N PRO A 188 1.37 2.21 2.98
CA PRO A 188 0.05 1.69 2.56
C PRO A 188 -0.56 2.49 1.42
N ASN A 189 -1.57 1.90 0.76
CA ASN A 189 -2.32 2.58 -0.30
C ASN A 189 -2.94 3.90 0.18
N LEU A 190 -2.95 4.90 -0.68
CA LEU A 190 -3.45 6.23 -0.39
C LEU A 190 -4.80 6.49 -1.08
N LEU A 191 -5.65 7.34 -0.46
CA LEU A 191 -7.00 7.64 -0.98
C LEU A 191 -6.98 8.30 -2.35
N MET A 192 -5.95 9.09 -2.67
CA MET A 192 -5.81 9.76 -3.95
C MET A 192 -4.89 9.00 -4.91
N GLU A 193 -4.82 7.69 -4.83
CA GLU A 193 -4.28 6.87 -5.92
C GLU A 193 -5.28 6.79 -7.08
N PRO A 194 -4.84 6.46 -8.33
CA PRO A 194 -5.70 6.35 -9.50
C PRO A 194 -6.88 5.41 -9.37
N ALA A 195 -6.80 4.43 -8.48
CA ALA A 195 -7.88 3.51 -8.15
C ALA A 195 -7.89 3.26 -6.64
N ILE A 196 -9.09 3.26 -6.05
CA ILE A 196 -9.27 2.89 -4.65
C ILE A 196 -9.19 1.37 -4.55
N ASN A 197 -8.32 0.89 -3.66
CA ASN A 197 -8.18 -0.53 -3.36
C ASN A 197 -9.23 -0.97 -2.33
N ASP A 198 -9.56 -2.25 -2.31
CA ASP A 198 -10.52 -2.83 -1.37
C ASP A 198 -10.13 -2.66 0.11
N SER A 199 -8.85 -2.39 0.38
CA SER A 199 -8.32 -2.09 1.71
C SER A 199 -8.56 -0.66 2.20
N LEU A 200 -9.05 0.24 1.33
CA LEU A 200 -9.27 1.64 1.64
C LEU A 200 -10.74 1.94 1.92
N TYR A 201 -10.97 2.56 3.06
CA TYR A 201 -12.28 3.03 3.47
C TYR A 201 -12.24 4.55 3.57
N SER A 202 -12.71 5.26 2.55
CA SER A 202 -12.61 6.73 2.45
C SER A 202 -13.22 7.49 3.62
N ALA A 203 -14.19 6.88 4.34
CA ALA A 203 -14.81 7.46 5.52
C ALA A 203 -14.04 7.19 6.83
N ALA A 204 -13.01 6.36 6.81
CA ALA A 204 -12.30 5.93 8.00
C ALA A 204 -10.77 6.08 7.91
N ASN A 205 -10.23 6.11 6.69
CA ASN A 205 -8.80 6.23 6.47
C ASN A 205 -8.42 7.71 6.29
N LEU A 206 -7.68 8.25 7.23
CA LEU A 206 -6.94 9.50 7.04
C LEU A 206 -5.51 9.14 6.62
N ASP A 207 -5.12 9.65 5.46
CA ASP A 207 -3.79 9.47 4.90
C ASP A 207 -3.06 10.83 4.75
N ILE A 208 -2.12 10.95 3.84
CA ILE A 208 -1.41 12.21 3.60
C ILE A 208 -2.24 13.28 2.87
N THR A 209 -3.46 12.97 2.44
CA THR A 209 -4.33 13.91 1.70
C THR A 209 -4.62 15.21 2.47
N PRO A 210 -4.94 15.21 3.79
CA PRO A 210 -5.10 16.45 4.53
C PRO A 210 -3.82 17.31 4.53
N HIS A 211 -2.65 16.71 4.62
CA HIS A 211 -1.37 17.42 4.56
C HIS A 211 -1.13 18.07 3.21
N LEU A 212 -1.49 17.39 2.12
CA LEU A 212 -1.48 17.95 0.77
C LEU A 212 -2.43 19.14 0.66
N LEU A 213 -3.66 19.00 1.17
CA LEU A 213 -4.65 20.08 1.14
C LEU A 213 -4.15 21.31 1.89
N ALA A 214 -3.47 21.14 3.03
CA ALA A 214 -2.84 22.23 3.77
C ALA A 214 -1.77 22.95 2.92
N ASP A 215 -0.94 22.19 2.19
CA ASP A 215 0.12 22.77 1.35
C ASP A 215 -0.44 23.59 0.16
N ILE A 216 -1.62 23.25 -0.33
CA ILE A 216 -2.27 24.02 -1.41
C ILE A 216 -3.23 25.12 -0.91
N GLY A 217 -3.18 25.41 0.40
CA GLY A 217 -3.85 26.57 0.99
C GLY A 217 -5.26 26.33 1.52
N TRP A 218 -5.72 25.07 1.60
CA TRP A 218 -6.99 24.77 2.26
C TRP A 218 -6.84 24.96 3.77
N GLN A 219 -7.82 25.63 4.37
CA GLN A 219 -7.93 25.65 5.82
C GLN A 219 -8.47 24.30 6.27
N ILE A 220 -7.60 23.53 6.89
CA ILE A 220 -7.95 22.25 7.48
C ILE A 220 -8.17 22.53 8.95
N ASN A 221 -9.33 22.16 9.49
CA ASN A 221 -9.58 22.20 10.92
C ASN A 221 -8.45 21.47 11.64
N ALA A 222 -8.02 22.00 12.80
CA ALA A 222 -6.88 21.48 13.57
C ALA A 222 -6.98 19.98 13.89
N VAL A 223 -8.16 19.41 13.74
CA VAL A 223 -8.45 17.97 13.85
C VAL A 223 -8.01 17.18 12.61
N GLY A 224 -7.89 17.81 11.45
CA GLY A 224 -7.47 17.14 10.19
C GLY A 224 -5.99 17.26 9.88
N VAL A 225 -5.30 18.23 10.47
CA VAL A 225 -3.83 18.36 10.41
C VAL A 225 -3.31 18.03 11.80
N PHE A 226 -2.99 16.78 12.03
CA PHE A 226 -2.39 16.39 13.29
C PHE A 226 -0.98 16.94 13.33
N PRO A 227 -0.67 17.84 14.28
CA PRO A 227 0.71 18.00 14.64
C PRO A 227 1.15 16.60 15.07
N VAL A 228 2.20 16.13 14.44
CA VAL A 228 2.81 14.84 14.72
C VAL A 228 3.42 14.87 16.09
N ALA A 229 2.57 14.86 17.09
CA ALA A 229 2.96 14.58 18.44
C ALA A 229 2.79 13.07 18.63
N PRO A 230 3.83 12.37 19.08
CA PRO A 230 3.66 10.99 19.50
C PRO A 230 2.58 10.98 20.58
N GLY A 231 1.55 10.19 20.41
CA GLY A 231 0.46 10.12 21.36
C GLY A 231 -0.71 9.30 20.86
N ASN A 232 -1.65 9.10 21.76
CA ASN A 232 -2.89 8.42 21.46
C ASN A 232 -3.97 9.41 21.04
N ALA A 233 -4.94 8.91 20.26
CA ALA A 233 -6.13 9.64 19.91
C ALA A 233 -6.93 10.04 21.15
N LYS A 234 -7.40 11.27 21.13
CA LYS A 234 -8.23 11.86 22.17
C LYS A 234 -9.67 11.99 21.70
N VAL A 235 -10.60 11.70 22.61
CA VAL A 235 -12.03 11.94 22.44
C VAL A 235 -12.46 12.88 23.54
N GLY A 236 -12.92 14.06 23.18
CA GLY A 236 -13.29 15.13 24.11
C GLY A 236 -14.22 16.13 23.44
N SER A 237 -14.47 17.24 24.12
CA SER A 237 -15.23 18.38 23.58
C SER A 237 -14.79 19.66 24.27
N PRO A 238 -15.20 20.85 23.82
CA PRO A 238 -14.86 22.10 24.49
C PRO A 238 -15.23 22.16 25.98
N SER A 239 -16.23 21.37 26.40
CA SER A 239 -16.72 21.32 27.78
C SER A 239 -16.38 20.02 28.52
N VAL A 240 -15.76 19.05 27.85
CA VAL A 240 -15.39 17.75 28.43
C VAL A 240 -13.91 17.49 28.17
N PRO A 241 -13.09 17.34 29.22
CA PRO A 241 -11.66 17.07 29.06
C PRO A 241 -11.40 15.84 28.19
N ASP A 242 -10.32 15.90 27.43
CA ASP A 242 -9.88 14.82 26.56
C ASP A 242 -9.70 13.49 27.28
N CYS A 243 -10.28 12.46 26.72
CA CYS A 243 -10.15 11.07 27.14
C CYS A 243 -9.21 10.33 26.20
N ASP A 244 -8.15 9.75 26.73
CA ASP A 244 -7.19 8.96 25.98
C ASP A 244 -7.79 7.61 25.60
N THR A 245 -7.86 7.32 24.29
CA THR A 245 -8.42 6.07 23.77
C THR A 245 -7.42 4.90 23.83
N GLY A 246 -6.14 5.18 24.05
CA GLY A 246 -5.06 4.18 23.96
C GLY A 246 -4.78 3.71 22.52
N VAL A 247 -5.32 4.41 21.51
CA VAL A 247 -5.06 4.12 20.10
C VAL A 247 -4.07 5.16 19.58
N PRO A 248 -2.89 4.76 19.11
CA PRO A 248 -1.93 5.70 18.52
C PRO A 248 -2.53 6.50 17.38
N ILE A 249 -2.23 7.80 17.31
CA ILE A 249 -2.69 8.67 16.20
C ILE A 249 -2.20 8.12 14.87
N ALA A 250 -0.90 7.79 14.77
CA ALA A 250 -0.35 7.05 13.65
C ALA A 250 -0.15 5.59 14.04
N SER A 251 -0.60 4.67 13.20
CA SER A 251 -0.35 3.23 13.38
C SER A 251 0.84 2.80 12.53
N GLN A 252 1.45 1.65 12.89
CA GLN A 252 2.53 1.03 12.09
C GLN A 252 2.08 0.60 10.69
N SER A 253 0.78 0.54 10.44
CA SER A 253 0.20 0.27 9.12
C SER A 253 0.02 1.52 8.28
N GLY A 254 0.60 2.66 8.70
CA GLY A 254 0.57 3.91 7.96
C GLY A 254 -0.79 4.62 7.91
N MET A 255 -1.77 4.10 8.63
CA MET A 255 -3.09 4.73 8.72
C MET A 255 -3.15 5.60 9.97
N PHE A 256 -3.66 6.82 9.85
CA PHE A 256 -4.01 7.65 11.01
C PHE A 256 -5.28 7.12 11.69
N THR A 257 -5.23 5.89 12.19
CA THR A 257 -6.40 5.28 12.85
C THR A 257 -6.88 6.12 14.02
N GLY A 258 -5.96 6.55 14.86
CA GLY A 258 -6.28 7.47 15.95
C GLY A 258 -6.76 8.82 15.44
N GLY A 259 -6.21 9.31 14.33
CA GLY A 259 -6.68 10.49 13.63
C GLY A 259 -8.12 10.34 13.14
N SER A 260 -8.48 9.19 12.60
CA SER A 260 -9.86 8.89 12.20
C SER A 260 -10.82 8.90 13.40
N ILE A 261 -10.38 8.44 14.57
CA ILE A 261 -11.17 8.55 15.81
C ILE A 261 -11.42 10.01 16.17
N GLN A 262 -10.38 10.85 16.16
CA GLN A 262 -10.49 12.28 16.50
C GLN A 262 -11.38 13.02 15.49
N ALA A 263 -11.20 12.78 14.19
CA ALA A 263 -12.02 13.35 13.14
C ALA A 263 -13.50 12.93 13.28
N SER A 264 -13.76 11.65 13.58
CA SER A 264 -15.11 11.17 13.85
C SER A 264 -15.73 11.85 15.06
N ASN A 265 -14.96 12.04 16.13
CA ASN A 265 -15.43 12.77 17.31
C ASN A 265 -15.87 14.20 16.95
N GLU A 266 -15.04 14.93 16.20
CA GLU A 266 -15.36 16.28 15.77
C GLU A 266 -16.61 16.34 14.89
N VAL A 267 -16.68 15.49 13.87
CA VAL A 267 -17.86 15.40 12.99
C VAL A 267 -19.12 15.07 13.79
N CYS A 268 -19.03 14.13 14.73
CA CYS A 268 -20.15 13.76 15.56
C CYS A 268 -20.58 14.88 16.53
N LEU A 269 -19.64 15.66 17.06
CA LEU A 269 -19.94 16.84 17.88
C LEU A 269 -20.64 17.94 17.08
N LEU A 270 -20.18 18.19 15.84
CA LEU A 270 -20.74 19.24 14.97
C LEU A 270 -22.11 18.87 14.40
N SER A 271 -22.34 17.58 14.13
CA SER A 271 -23.58 17.12 13.50
C SER A 271 -24.67 16.72 14.48
N ALA A 272 -24.33 16.37 15.72
CA ALA A 272 -25.29 15.89 16.68
C ALA A 272 -26.08 17.04 17.34
N GLN A 273 -27.41 16.92 17.34
CA GLN A 273 -28.30 17.83 18.05
C GLN A 273 -28.68 17.32 19.46
N THR A 274 -28.34 16.07 19.73
CA THR A 274 -28.67 15.42 21.01
C THR A 274 -27.51 14.54 21.49
N ARG A 275 -27.49 14.27 22.79
CA ARG A 275 -26.54 13.35 23.42
C ARG A 275 -26.58 11.94 22.80
N SER A 276 -27.79 11.47 22.52
CA SER A 276 -28.02 10.17 21.88
C SER A 276 -27.51 10.17 20.44
N GLY A 277 -27.76 11.24 19.69
CA GLY A 277 -27.27 11.41 18.31
C GLY A 277 -25.75 11.38 18.22
N TYR A 278 -25.07 12.09 19.12
CA TYR A 278 -23.60 12.04 19.22
C TYR A 278 -23.10 10.61 19.46
N TYR A 279 -23.66 9.93 20.47
CA TYR A 279 -23.21 8.58 20.81
C TYR A 279 -23.46 7.60 19.66
N SER A 280 -24.61 7.66 18.99
CA SER A 280 -24.92 6.82 17.83
C SER A 280 -23.99 7.09 16.65
N CYS A 281 -23.59 8.35 16.44
CA CYS A 281 -22.61 8.73 15.42
C CYS A 281 -21.25 8.11 15.71
N MET A 282 -20.76 8.20 16.95
CA MET A 282 -19.50 7.60 17.38
C MET A 282 -19.53 6.06 17.32
N ASP A 283 -20.69 5.46 17.65
CA ASP A 283 -20.88 4.02 17.57
C ASP A 283 -20.79 3.52 16.14
N ALA A 284 -21.43 4.22 15.20
CA ALA A 284 -21.31 3.92 13.78
C ALA A 284 -19.87 4.13 13.24
N ALA A 285 -19.15 5.13 13.75
CA ALA A 285 -17.74 5.32 13.42
C ALA A 285 -16.88 4.15 13.92
N ARG A 286 -17.07 3.72 15.18
CA ARG A 286 -16.42 2.54 15.74
C ARG A 286 -16.67 1.30 14.90
N ASP A 287 -17.91 1.04 14.50
CA ASP A 287 -18.26 -0.13 13.71
C ASP A 287 -17.54 -0.15 12.36
N ARG A 288 -17.45 1.00 11.68
CA ARG A 288 -16.68 1.12 10.43
C ARG A 288 -15.20 0.82 10.64
N LEU A 289 -14.60 1.40 11.68
CA LEU A 289 -13.16 1.20 11.97
C LEU A 289 -12.83 -0.24 12.35
N VAL A 290 -13.72 -0.93 13.06
CA VAL A 290 -13.56 -2.35 13.40
C VAL A 290 -13.78 -3.24 12.18
N ALA A 291 -14.83 -2.98 11.39
CA ALA A 291 -15.12 -3.75 10.17
C ALA A 291 -14.00 -3.66 9.13
N SER A 292 -13.32 -2.50 9.04
CA SER A 292 -12.15 -2.30 8.17
C SER A 292 -10.83 -2.79 8.77
N SER A 293 -10.87 -3.46 9.91
CA SER A 293 -9.69 -3.97 10.64
C SER A 293 -8.69 -2.87 11.08
N LEU A 294 -9.11 -1.62 11.11
CA LEU A 294 -8.31 -0.50 11.60
C LEU A 294 -8.29 -0.43 13.12
N LEU A 295 -9.34 -0.93 13.78
CA LEU A 295 -9.40 -1.11 15.22
C LEU A 295 -9.68 -2.57 15.56
N THR A 296 -9.05 -3.03 16.62
CA THR A 296 -9.51 -4.24 17.31
C THR A 296 -10.81 -3.94 18.07
N THR A 297 -11.59 -4.97 18.37
CA THR A 297 -12.80 -4.83 19.19
C THR A 297 -12.52 -4.14 20.52
N THR A 298 -11.39 -4.48 21.17
CA THR A 298 -10.97 -3.88 22.45
C THR A 298 -10.67 -2.39 22.32
N GLN A 299 -10.01 -1.98 21.24
CA GLN A 299 -9.75 -0.56 20.95
C GLN A 299 -11.05 0.21 20.68
N GLY A 300 -11.97 -0.41 19.91
CA GLY A 300 -13.30 0.15 19.70
C GLY A 300 -14.09 0.35 21.00
N GLN A 301 -14.00 -0.60 21.93
CA GLN A 301 -14.63 -0.45 23.27
C GLN A 301 -14.03 0.72 24.05
N LYS A 302 -12.70 0.92 24.03
CA LYS A 302 -12.04 2.07 24.68
C LYS A 302 -12.49 3.39 24.06
N MET A 303 -12.55 3.47 22.74
CA MET A 303 -13.09 4.63 22.02
C MET A 303 -14.49 4.97 22.51
N MET A 304 -15.39 3.97 22.61
CA MET A 304 -16.77 4.18 23.04
C MET A 304 -16.89 4.52 24.54
N MET A 305 -15.99 4.06 25.41
CA MET A 305 -15.92 4.53 26.80
C MET A 305 -15.66 6.03 26.88
N CYS A 306 -14.72 6.53 26.07
CA CYS A 306 -14.45 7.95 25.95
C CYS A 306 -15.65 8.73 25.38
N ALA A 307 -16.30 8.22 24.33
CA ALA A 307 -17.48 8.83 23.74
C ALA A 307 -18.66 8.89 24.74
N LYS A 308 -18.83 7.87 25.58
CA LYS A 308 -19.85 7.88 26.64
C LYS A 308 -19.61 8.97 27.68
N ARG A 309 -18.34 9.25 28.00
CA ARG A 309 -17.98 10.36 28.88
C ARG A 309 -18.39 11.71 28.28
N VAL A 310 -18.11 11.94 26.99
CA VAL A 310 -18.57 13.14 26.28
C VAL A 310 -20.09 13.20 26.26
N GLN A 311 -20.76 12.12 25.88
CA GLN A 311 -22.24 12.03 25.89
C GLN A 311 -22.83 12.47 27.22
N SER A 312 -22.24 12.07 28.34
CA SER A 312 -22.79 12.32 29.68
C SER A 312 -22.67 13.78 30.11
N HIS A 313 -21.67 14.51 29.63
CA HIS A 313 -21.29 15.84 30.14
C HIS A 313 -21.43 16.96 29.09
N GLN A 314 -21.44 16.64 27.79
CA GLN A 314 -21.58 17.64 26.73
C GLN A 314 -23.01 18.22 26.73
N GLN A 315 -23.10 19.56 26.69
CA GLN A 315 -24.35 20.24 26.38
C GLN A 315 -24.48 20.36 24.86
N PHE A 316 -25.50 19.76 24.29
CA PHE A 316 -25.87 19.94 22.90
C PHE A 316 -26.95 21.03 22.82
N PRO A 317 -26.92 21.87 21.76
CA PRO A 317 -27.92 22.92 21.62
C PRO A 317 -29.33 22.31 21.64
N ILE A 318 -30.17 22.85 22.48
CA ILE A 318 -31.64 22.61 22.46
C ILE A 318 -32.16 23.67 21.50
N PHE A 319 -32.50 23.29 20.28
CA PHE A 319 -33.21 24.15 19.35
C PHE A 319 -34.70 24.04 19.55
#